data_c68c837b45f065332d56fc18bb6e8fbc
#
_entry.id   c68c837b45f065332d56fc18bb6e8fbc
#
_cell.length_a   1.000
_cell.length_b   1.000
_cell.length_c   1.000
_cell.angle_alpha   90.00
_cell.angle_beta   90.00
_cell.angle_gamma   90.00
#
_symmetry.space_group_name_H-M   'P 1'
#
loop_
_entity.id
_entity.type
_entity.pdbx_description
1 polymer ?
#
loop_
_entity_poly.entity_id
_entity_poly.type
_entity_poly.pdbx_seq_one_letter_code
_entity_poly.pdbx_strand_id
1 'polypeptide(L)'
;MLEERGLDGAFFQASEVGKERLRQARLLLAPFTIHEPMAKVARKFLIRGDVQGVGFRFFAQRAAAKHQVLGYVRNCPDGTVEALAEGPAVNVDEFRDDLVTGPQWSRVEHVEEITVEPTGRYSSFRIER
;
A
#
# COMPACT_ATOMS: atom_id res chain seq x y z
N MET A 1 -27.25 -17.72 -2.90
CA MET A 1 -27.06 -17.52 -3.76
C MET A 1 -27.14 -16.22 -4.29
N LEU A 2 -28.11 -15.72 -4.41
CA LEU A 2 -28.27 -14.54 -4.84
C LEU A 2 -27.50 -13.63 -4.11
N GLU A 3 -27.52 -13.78 -2.98
CA GLU A 3 -26.86 -12.95 -2.16
C GLU A 3 -25.48 -12.86 -2.57
N GLU A 4 -24.95 -13.87 -2.99
CA GLU A 4 -23.62 -13.79 -3.29
C GLU A 4 -23.35 -12.85 -4.31
N ARG A 5 -24.13 -12.80 -5.27
CA ARG A 5 -23.86 -11.90 -6.31
C ARG A 5 -23.99 -10.52 -5.87
N GLY A 6 -25.00 -10.28 -5.21
CA GLY A 6 -25.25 -8.94 -4.81
C GLY A 6 -24.10 -8.50 -3.94
N LEU A 7 -23.66 -9.37 -3.11
CA LEU A 7 -22.63 -9.04 -2.24
C LEU A 7 -21.36 -8.74 -2.92
N ASP A 8 -21.06 -9.43 -3.93
CA ASP A 8 -19.84 -9.18 -4.63
C ASP A 8 -19.76 -7.78 -5.10
N GLY A 9 -20.76 -7.33 -5.70
CA GLY A 9 -20.72 -6.01 -6.21
C GLY A 9 -20.57 -5.01 -5.12
N ALA A 10 -21.33 -5.20 -4.09
CA ALA A 10 -21.32 -4.25 -3.02
C ALA A 10 -19.97 -4.25 -2.35
N PHE A 11 -19.44 -5.42 -2.20
CA PHE A 11 -18.24 -5.52 -1.56
C PHE A 11 -17.17 -4.76 -2.18
N PHE A 12 -17.00 -4.88 -3.40
CA PHE A 12 -15.91 -4.28 -4.03
C PHE A 12 -15.92 -2.81 -4.09
N GLN A 13 -17.05 -2.24 -3.83
CA GLN A 13 -17.04 -0.86 -3.89
C GLN A 13 -16.93 -0.43 -2.53
N ALA A 14 -16.70 -1.26 -1.68
CA ALA A 14 -16.79 -0.99 -0.36
C ALA A 14 -15.85 -0.07 0.16
N SER A 15 -16.19 0.41 1.21
CA SER A 15 -15.50 1.33 1.92
C SER A 15 -14.51 0.57 2.76
N GLU A 16 -13.98 1.21 3.72
CA GLU A 16 -13.07 0.61 4.66
C GLU A 16 -13.71 -0.53 5.40
N VAL A 17 -14.98 -0.44 5.64
CA VAL A 17 -15.67 -1.48 6.35
C VAL A 17 -15.61 -2.77 5.56
N GLY A 18 -15.78 -2.68 4.25
CA GLY A 18 -15.70 -3.85 3.42
C GLY A 18 -14.32 -4.46 3.43
N LYS A 19 -13.31 -3.62 3.44
CA LYS A 19 -11.96 -4.12 3.45
C LYS A 19 -11.70 -4.83 4.75
N GLU A 20 -12.19 -4.29 5.82
CA GLU A 20 -11.97 -4.88 7.11
C GLU A 20 -12.65 -6.23 7.20
N ARG A 21 -13.82 -6.37 6.62
CA ARG A 21 -14.50 -7.60 6.64
C ARG A 21 -13.74 -8.66 5.89
N LEU A 22 -13.20 -8.32 4.76
CA LEU A 22 -12.44 -9.27 4.00
C LEU A 22 -11.20 -9.70 4.76
N ARG A 23 -10.59 -8.78 5.45
CA ARG A 23 -9.42 -9.10 6.21
C ARG A 23 -9.74 -10.06 7.33
N GLN A 24 -10.85 -9.83 8.00
CA GLN A 24 -11.24 -10.70 9.07
C GLN A 24 -11.59 -12.07 8.56
N ALA A 25 -12.25 -12.15 7.45
CA ALA A 25 -12.60 -13.43 6.88
C ALA A 25 -11.35 -14.21 6.57
N ARG A 26 -10.32 -13.52 6.08
CA ARG A 26 -9.11 -14.20 5.79
C ARG A 26 -8.48 -14.75 7.02
N LEU A 27 -8.49 -14.03 8.09
CA LEU A 27 -7.89 -14.48 9.32
C LEU A 27 -8.62 -15.70 9.83
N LEU A 28 -9.93 -15.71 9.71
CA LEU A 28 -10.70 -16.81 10.20
C LEU A 28 -10.45 -18.07 9.39
N LEU A 29 -10.16 -17.92 8.14
CA LEU A 29 -9.93 -19.06 7.31
C LEU A 29 -8.46 -19.47 7.27
N ALA A 30 -7.60 -18.72 7.89
CA ALA A 30 -6.20 -19.02 7.90
C ALA A 30 -5.84 -20.47 8.17
N PRO A 31 -6.46 -21.12 9.11
CA PRO A 31 -6.09 -22.48 9.40
C PRO A 31 -6.33 -23.40 8.21
N PHE A 32 -7.23 -23.00 7.34
CA PHE A 32 -7.54 -23.84 6.23
C PHE A 32 -6.76 -23.47 5.01
N THR A 33 -6.25 -22.29 4.97
CA THR A 33 -5.55 -21.89 3.78
C THR A 33 -4.16 -21.58 4.10
N ILE A 34 -3.64 -22.24 5.03
CA ILE A 34 -2.38 -22.07 5.41
C ILE A 34 -1.39 -21.71 4.48
N HIS A 35 -1.32 -22.28 3.51
CA HIS A 35 -0.24 -21.96 2.69
C HIS A 35 -0.62 -20.94 1.79
N GLU A 36 -1.69 -20.40 1.89
CA GLU A 36 -2.12 -19.56 0.97
C GLU A 36 -1.72 -18.35 1.19
N PRO A 37 -1.06 -18.06 1.11
CA PRO A 37 -0.63 -17.05 1.30
C PRO A 37 -0.66 -15.90 1.18
N MET A 38 -0.36 -15.39 1.65
CA MET A 38 -0.02 -14.24 1.80
C MET A 38 0.96 -13.98 0.78
N ALA A 39 0.67 -14.17 -0.41
CA ALA A 39 1.57 -13.90 -1.48
C ALA A 39 2.00 -12.48 -1.38
N LYS A 40 3.26 -12.26 -1.49
CA LYS A 40 3.76 -10.91 -1.43
C LYS A 40 3.71 -10.29 -2.81
N VAL A 41 3.46 -9.01 -2.85
CA VAL A 41 3.49 -8.25 -4.09
C VAL A 41 4.46 -7.12 -3.88
N ALA A 42 4.89 -6.50 -4.96
CA ALA A 42 5.73 -5.33 -4.89
C ALA A 42 5.19 -4.30 -5.87
N ARG A 43 5.13 -3.05 -5.45
CA ARG A 43 4.65 -1.98 -6.30
C ARG A 43 5.49 -0.76 -6.11
N LYS A 44 5.74 -0.07 -7.20
CA LYS A 44 6.48 1.16 -7.18
C LYS A 44 5.48 2.27 -7.40
N PHE A 45 5.56 3.32 -6.61
CA PHE A 45 4.67 4.45 -6.71
C PHE A 45 5.47 5.68 -7.06
N LEU A 46 5.02 6.43 -8.06
CA LEU A 46 5.64 7.68 -8.42
C LEU A 46 4.63 8.76 -8.06
N ILE A 47 4.99 9.61 -7.12
CA ILE A 47 4.07 10.57 -6.54
C ILE A 47 4.43 11.96 -7.01
N ARG A 48 3.46 12.65 -7.60
CA ARG A 48 3.68 13.98 -8.14
C ARG A 48 2.85 15.00 -7.39
N GLY A 49 3.34 16.20 -7.35
CA GLY A 49 2.66 17.30 -6.69
C GLY A 49 3.64 18.03 -5.78
N ASP A 50 3.11 18.70 -4.75
CA ASP A 50 3.95 19.39 -3.80
C ASP A 50 4.29 18.36 -2.74
N VAL A 51 5.29 17.55 -3.01
CA VAL A 51 5.60 16.40 -2.19
C VAL A 51 7.03 16.38 -1.65
N GLN A 52 7.92 17.22 -2.16
CA GLN A 52 9.27 17.26 -1.63
C GLN A 52 9.38 18.43 -0.66
N GLY A 53 10.21 18.27 0.35
CA GLY A 53 10.43 19.34 1.31
C GLY A 53 9.31 19.53 2.32
N VAL A 54 8.37 18.60 2.39
CA VAL A 54 7.24 18.71 3.30
C VAL A 54 7.14 17.51 4.23
N GLY A 55 8.22 16.77 4.37
CA GLY A 55 8.23 15.61 5.26
C GLY A 55 7.56 14.38 4.70
N PHE A 56 7.40 14.32 3.38
CA PHE A 56 6.71 13.20 2.77
C PHE A 56 7.46 11.89 2.99
N ARG A 57 8.78 11.91 2.94
CA ARG A 57 9.52 10.66 3.12
C ARG A 57 9.36 10.09 4.52
N PHE A 58 9.30 10.96 5.55
CA PHE A 58 9.08 10.49 6.90
C PHE A 58 7.65 9.98 7.04
N PHE A 59 6.70 10.63 6.40
CA PHE A 59 5.32 10.22 6.43
C PHE A 59 5.22 8.82 5.80
N ALA A 60 5.88 8.61 4.67
CA ALA A 60 5.85 7.32 3.99
C ALA A 60 6.48 6.23 4.86
N GLN A 61 7.56 6.56 5.55
CA GLN A 61 8.21 5.59 6.40
C GLN A 61 7.30 5.19 7.56
N ARG A 62 6.59 6.14 8.14
CA ARG A 62 5.66 5.82 9.22
C ARG A 62 4.48 5.00 8.70
N ALA A 63 4.00 5.33 7.52
CA ALA A 63 2.91 4.56 6.92
C ALA A 63 3.36 3.14 6.64
N ALA A 64 4.60 2.97 6.19
CA ALA A 64 5.14 1.64 5.92
C ALA A 64 5.22 0.82 7.20
N ALA A 65 5.61 1.43 8.29
CA ALA A 65 5.69 0.74 9.56
C ALA A 65 4.28 0.34 10.02
N LYS A 66 3.33 1.23 9.84
CA LYS A 66 1.98 0.97 10.25
C LYS A 66 1.39 -0.19 9.47
N HIS A 67 1.65 -0.28 8.20
CA HIS A 67 1.10 -1.32 7.35
C HIS A 67 2.06 -2.50 7.12
N GLN A 68 3.20 -2.44 7.78
CA GLN A 68 4.18 -3.52 7.72
C GLN A 68 4.61 -3.87 6.32
N VAL A 69 4.97 -2.87 5.54
CA VAL A 69 5.54 -3.09 4.22
C VAL A 69 7.01 -2.72 4.26
N LEU A 70 7.78 -3.31 3.37
CA LEU A 70 9.23 -3.10 3.30
C LEU A 70 9.55 -2.42 1.99
N GLY A 71 10.68 -1.76 1.91
CA GLY A 71 11.07 -1.11 0.67
C GLY A 71 11.80 0.18 0.93
N TYR A 72 11.47 1.22 0.15
CA TYR A 72 12.16 2.50 0.27
C TYR A 72 11.30 3.65 -0.21
N VAL A 73 11.73 4.85 0.11
CA VAL A 73 11.15 6.05 -0.44
C VAL A 73 12.28 7.03 -0.68
N ARG A 74 12.26 7.73 -1.79
CA ARG A 74 13.29 8.72 -2.10
C ARG A 74 12.74 9.87 -2.92
N ASN A 75 13.41 11.01 -2.86
CA ASN A 75 13.06 12.13 -3.70
C ASN A 75 13.78 11.93 -5.03
N CYS A 76 13.13 12.27 -6.12
CA CYS A 76 13.74 12.19 -7.44
C CYS A 76 14.07 13.57 -7.93
N PRO A 77 15.05 13.70 -8.84
CA PRO A 77 15.46 15.02 -9.33
C PRO A 77 14.36 15.80 -10.01
N ASP A 78 13.37 15.13 -10.55
CA ASP A 78 12.29 15.81 -11.27
C ASP A 78 11.18 16.31 -10.33
N GLY A 79 11.38 16.23 -9.04
CA GLY A 79 10.39 16.73 -8.09
C GLY A 79 9.42 15.68 -7.59
N THR A 80 9.46 14.48 -8.15
CA THR A 80 8.55 13.43 -7.69
C THR A 80 9.15 12.73 -6.49
N VAL A 81 8.32 11.95 -5.81
CA VAL A 81 8.78 11.06 -4.76
C VAL A 81 8.52 9.65 -5.26
N GLU A 82 9.51 8.79 -5.15
CA GLU A 82 9.36 7.41 -5.57
C GLU A 82 9.34 6.53 -4.34
N ALA A 83 8.38 5.62 -4.25
CA ALA A 83 8.33 4.67 -3.15
C ALA A 83 8.18 3.28 -3.72
N LEU A 84 8.82 2.31 -3.08
CA LEU A 84 8.65 0.91 -3.45
C LEU A 84 8.16 0.20 -2.22
N ALA A 85 7.12 -0.60 -2.32
CA ALA A 85 6.59 -1.34 -1.18
C ALA A 85 6.43 -2.80 -1.52
N GLU A 86 6.94 -3.67 -0.65
CA GLU A 86 6.78 -5.11 -0.78
C GLU A 86 6.06 -5.63 0.45
N GLY A 87 5.11 -6.50 0.28
CA GLY A 87 4.39 -7.12 1.38
C GLY A 87 3.12 -7.77 0.90
N PRO A 88 2.29 -8.21 1.80
CA PRO A 88 0.99 -8.78 1.42
C PRO A 88 0.18 -7.72 0.68
N ALA A 89 -0.55 -8.14 -0.32
CA ALA A 89 -1.27 -7.22 -1.19
C ALA A 89 -2.16 -6.23 -0.42
N VAL A 90 -2.87 -6.70 0.57
CA VAL A 90 -3.73 -5.83 1.33
C VAL A 90 -2.94 -4.74 2.02
N ASN A 91 -1.78 -5.10 2.55
CA ASN A 91 -0.95 -4.14 3.27
C ASN A 91 -0.39 -3.10 2.31
N VAL A 92 0.01 -3.53 1.14
CA VAL A 92 0.55 -2.61 0.14
C VAL A 92 -0.56 -1.68 -0.35
N ASP A 93 -1.78 -2.19 -0.48
CA ASP A 93 -2.90 -1.36 -0.90
C ASP A 93 -3.21 -0.29 0.15
N GLU A 94 -3.13 -0.64 1.42
CA GLU A 94 -3.39 0.33 2.47
C GLU A 94 -2.29 1.37 2.54
N PHE A 95 -1.06 0.95 2.30
CA PHE A 95 0.06 1.86 2.26
C PHE A 95 -0.16 2.84 1.10
N ARG A 96 -0.60 2.36 -0.06
CA ARG A 96 -0.87 3.20 -1.18
C ARG A 96 -1.92 4.25 -0.83
N ASP A 97 -2.97 3.85 -0.13
CA ASP A 97 -4.03 4.77 0.21
C ASP A 97 -3.47 5.92 1.08
N ASP A 98 -2.55 5.61 1.97
CA ASP A 98 -1.95 6.65 2.79
C ASP A 98 -1.10 7.58 1.93
N LEU A 99 -0.39 7.05 0.93
CA LEU A 99 0.42 7.89 0.07
C LEU A 99 -0.44 8.83 -0.76
N VAL A 100 -1.58 8.35 -1.19
CA VAL A 100 -2.48 9.17 -2.01
C VAL A 100 -2.98 10.35 -1.19
N THR A 101 -3.23 10.14 0.09
CA THR A 101 -3.66 11.21 0.95
C THR A 101 -2.51 12.16 1.26
N GLY A 102 -1.38 11.60 1.57
CA GLY A 102 -0.19 12.38 1.91
C GLY A 102 -0.29 13.07 3.25
N PRO A 103 0.80 13.66 3.71
CA PRO A 103 0.81 14.39 4.97
C PRO A 103 0.12 15.73 4.81
N GLN A 104 -0.19 16.33 5.93
CA GLN A 104 -0.95 17.55 5.96
C GLN A 104 -0.43 18.69 5.09
N TRP A 105 0.86 18.84 5.03
CA TRP A 105 1.43 19.95 4.29
C TRP A 105 1.81 19.63 2.85
N SER A 106 1.38 18.46 2.36
CA SER A 106 1.69 18.08 1.00
C SER A 106 0.46 18.28 0.14
N ARG A 107 0.65 18.17 -1.15
CA ARG A 107 -0.46 18.20 -2.06
C ARG A 107 -0.14 17.18 -3.12
N VAL A 108 -0.75 16.02 -3.00
CA VAL A 108 -0.53 14.93 -3.93
C VAL A 108 -1.49 15.12 -5.10
N GLU A 109 -0.93 15.30 -6.30
CA GLU A 109 -1.74 15.52 -7.47
C GLU A 109 -1.94 14.25 -8.28
N HIS A 110 -0.98 13.36 -8.25
CA HIS A 110 -1.09 12.14 -9.03
C HIS A 110 -0.17 11.09 -8.47
N VAL A 111 -0.63 9.84 -8.46
CA VAL A 111 0.20 8.72 -8.03
C VAL A 111 0.14 7.67 -9.13
N GLU A 112 1.29 7.34 -9.69
CA GLU A 112 1.37 6.31 -10.70
C GLU A 112 1.81 5.04 -10.00
N GLU A 113 1.12 3.95 -10.23
CA GLU A 113 1.44 2.71 -9.56
C GLU A 113 1.92 1.68 -10.58
N ILE A 114 3.06 1.08 -10.36
CA ILE A 114 3.65 0.14 -11.27
C ILE A 114 3.90 -1.15 -10.55
N THR A 115 3.37 -2.25 -11.04
CA THR A 115 3.59 -3.55 -10.44
C THR A 115 4.97 -4.05 -10.84
N VAL A 116 5.74 -4.51 -9.88
CA VAL A 116 7.06 -5.04 -10.15
C VAL A 116 7.19 -6.36 -9.41
N GLU A 117 8.23 -7.10 -9.70
CA GLU A 117 8.45 -8.39 -9.05
C GLU A 117 9.00 -8.20 -7.65
N PRO A 118 8.45 -8.90 -6.67
CA PRO A 118 9.00 -8.81 -5.32
C PRO A 118 10.39 -9.44 -5.31
N THR A 119 11.33 -8.80 -4.66
CA THR A 119 12.68 -9.32 -4.61
C THR A 119 12.98 -10.05 -3.32
N GLY A 120 12.21 -9.74 -2.30
CA GLY A 120 12.43 -10.35 -0.99
C GLY A 120 13.69 -9.88 -0.30
N ARG A 121 14.36 -8.85 -0.84
CA ARG A 121 15.60 -8.43 -0.22
C ARG A 121 15.52 -7.26 0.72
N TYR A 122 14.36 -6.71 0.92
CA TYR A 122 14.25 -5.60 1.84
C TYR A 122 13.94 -6.12 3.23
N SER A 123 14.65 -5.63 4.23
CA SER A 123 14.40 -6.03 5.60
C SER A 123 13.77 -4.90 6.38
N SER A 124 13.62 -3.74 5.80
CA SER A 124 13.00 -2.61 6.47
C SER A 124 12.51 -1.65 5.39
N PHE A 125 11.87 -0.57 5.80
CA PHE A 125 11.48 0.48 4.87
C PHE A 125 12.40 1.66 5.16
N ARG A 126 13.14 2.08 4.15
CA ARG A 126 14.16 3.08 4.36
C ARG A 126 13.96 4.35 3.57
N ILE A 127 14.39 5.44 4.13
CA ILE A 127 14.40 6.70 3.42
C ILE A 127 15.75 6.75 2.73
N GLU A 128 15.72 6.91 1.42
CA GLU A 128 16.94 7.00 0.64
C GLU A 128 17.14 8.38 0.11
N ARG A 129 18.38 8.72 -0.18
CA ARG A 129 18.68 10.04 -0.66
C ARG A 129 18.87 10.12 -2.13
#